data_cf4ecbf01688798072fec1b6bc9f664f
#
_entry.id   cf4ecbf01688798072fec1b6bc9f664f
#
_cell.length_a   1.000
_cell.length_b   1.000
_cell.length_c   1.000
_cell.angle_alpha   90.00
_cell.angle_beta   90.00
_cell.angle_gamma   90.00
#
_symmetry.space_group_name_H-M   'P 1'
#
loop_
_entity.id
_entity.type
_entity.pdbx_description
1 polymer ?
#
loop_
_entity_poly.entity_id
_entity_poly.type
_entity_poly.pdbx_seq_one_letter_code
_entity_poly.pdbx_strand_id
1 'polypeptide(L)'
;MFRNIRTALSAPHAMTVTLAAAGILMVTMGTRQSMGLFVAPINSNSDIGIVAITLALAIGQFSWGLAQPFAGFLSDRFGPAKVLVVGLFLLALGSALTPFMLSDFGLIISLGLLISIGSGIGGFSVLIGATAQRIPAEARGPASGVINAGGSLGQFIGAP
;
A
#
# COMPACT_ATOMS: atom_id res chain seq x y z
N MET A 1 25.94 -15.69 -13.23
CA MET A 1 24.56 -15.29 -12.93
C MET A 1 24.53 -14.03 -12.06
N PHE A 2 25.14 -13.97 -10.89
CA PHE A 2 25.11 -12.78 -9.99
C PHE A 2 25.78 -11.50 -10.56
N ARG A 3 26.78 -11.63 -11.44
CA ARG A 3 27.49 -10.49 -12.06
C ARG A 3 26.56 -9.69 -13.02
N ASN A 4 25.69 -10.38 -13.76
CA ASN A 4 24.74 -9.76 -14.69
C ASN A 4 23.58 -9.04 -13.96
N ILE A 5 23.17 -9.56 -12.79
CA ILE A 5 22.14 -8.95 -11.95
C ILE A 5 22.65 -7.61 -11.39
N ARG A 6 23.91 -7.57 -10.95
CA ARG A 6 24.53 -6.36 -10.41
C ARG A 6 24.68 -5.27 -11.47
N THR A 7 25.01 -5.65 -12.71
CA THR A 7 25.10 -4.72 -13.84
C THR A 7 23.73 -4.26 -14.35
N ALA A 8 22.71 -5.10 -14.31
CA ALA A 8 21.35 -4.73 -14.72
C ALA A 8 20.66 -3.74 -13.75
N LEU A 9 20.93 -3.87 -12.45
CA LEU A 9 20.46 -2.91 -11.43
C LEU A 9 21.36 -1.68 -11.32
N SER A 10 22.61 -1.72 -11.82
CA SER A 10 23.55 -0.59 -11.78
C SER A 10 23.21 0.51 -12.78
N ALA A 11 22.27 0.31 -13.72
CA ALA A 11 21.74 1.41 -14.49
C ALA A 11 21.06 2.41 -13.52
N PRO A 12 21.54 3.66 -13.40
CA PRO A 12 21.05 4.60 -12.38
C PRO A 12 19.55 4.75 -12.38
N HIS A 13 18.94 4.67 -13.56
CA HIS A 13 17.50 4.75 -13.73
C HIS A 13 16.75 3.53 -13.15
N ALA A 14 17.25 2.30 -13.35
CA ALA A 14 16.63 1.08 -12.86
C ALA A 14 16.61 1.04 -11.32
N MET A 15 17.72 1.44 -10.70
CA MET A 15 17.85 1.50 -9.25
C MET A 15 16.91 2.55 -8.65
N THR A 16 16.87 3.76 -9.22
CA THR A 16 15.99 4.84 -8.75
C THR A 16 14.51 4.44 -8.80
N VAL A 17 14.06 3.84 -9.91
CA VAL A 17 12.68 3.38 -10.06
C VAL A 17 12.34 2.28 -9.05
N THR A 18 13.24 1.32 -8.86
CA THR A 18 13.06 0.21 -7.92
C THR A 18 13.00 0.70 -6.47
N LEU A 19 13.90 1.60 -6.07
CA LEU A 19 13.90 2.17 -4.72
C LEU A 19 12.69 3.06 -4.45
N ALA A 20 12.27 3.85 -5.44
CA ALA A 20 11.04 4.63 -5.33
C ALA A 20 9.81 3.73 -5.14
N ALA A 21 9.69 2.65 -5.91
CA ALA A 21 8.62 1.68 -5.76
C ALA A 21 8.67 0.97 -4.39
N ALA A 22 9.86 0.59 -3.92
CA ALA A 22 10.06 0.00 -2.59
C ALA A 22 9.66 0.98 -1.47
N GLY A 23 10.00 2.27 -1.61
CA GLY A 23 9.60 3.32 -0.67
C GLY A 23 8.09 3.54 -0.61
N ILE A 24 7.42 3.55 -1.76
CA ILE A 24 5.95 3.65 -1.83
C ILE A 24 5.30 2.44 -1.14
N LEU A 25 5.78 1.22 -1.43
CA LEU A 25 5.26 0.02 -0.79
C LEU A 25 5.52 0.00 0.71
N MET A 26 6.69 0.49 1.15
CA MET A 26 7.03 0.63 2.56
C MET A 26 6.02 1.54 3.29
N VAL A 27 5.71 2.70 2.74
CA VAL A 27 4.74 3.63 3.33
C VAL A 27 3.33 3.03 3.33
N THR A 28 2.86 2.47 2.23
CA THR A 28 1.50 1.90 2.14
C THR A 28 1.31 0.71 3.07
N MET A 29 2.28 -0.20 3.14
CA MET A 29 2.22 -1.36 4.01
C MET A 29 2.43 -1.00 5.48
N GLY A 30 3.32 -0.04 5.77
CA GLY A 30 3.54 0.48 7.12
C GLY A 30 2.31 1.17 7.69
N THR A 31 1.70 2.09 6.94
CA THR A 31 0.46 2.77 7.34
C THR A 31 -0.66 1.77 7.61
N ARG A 32 -0.79 0.76 6.75
CA ARG A 32 -1.79 -0.28 6.92
C ARG A 32 -1.55 -1.12 8.17
N GLN A 33 -0.31 -1.50 8.45
CA GLN A 33 0.05 -2.27 9.64
C GLN A 33 -0.18 -1.47 10.93
N SER A 34 0.12 -0.16 10.91
CA SER A 34 -0.10 0.74 12.04
C SER A 34 -1.57 0.89 12.44
N MET A 35 -2.53 0.52 11.59
CA MET A 35 -3.96 0.56 11.94
C MET A 35 -4.28 -0.32 13.15
N GLY A 36 -3.54 -1.40 13.38
CA GLY A 36 -3.67 -2.26 14.55
C GLY A 36 -3.45 -1.51 15.88
N LEU A 37 -2.56 -0.50 15.88
CA LEU A 37 -2.28 0.33 17.08
C LEU A 37 -3.47 1.16 17.54
N PHE A 38 -4.39 1.50 16.63
CA PHE A 38 -5.55 2.34 16.94
C PHE A 38 -6.75 1.55 17.46
N VAL A 39 -6.74 0.21 17.35
CA VAL A 39 -7.85 -0.64 17.80
C VAL A 39 -8.12 -0.46 19.30
N ALA A 40 -7.10 -0.59 20.15
CA ALA A 40 -7.25 -0.45 21.60
C ALA A 40 -7.65 0.97 22.02
N PRO A 41 -6.98 2.05 21.55
CA PRO A 41 -7.39 3.42 21.84
C PRO A 41 -8.82 3.76 21.39
N ILE A 42 -9.24 3.33 20.20
CA ILE A 42 -10.61 3.57 19.72
C ILE A 42 -11.61 2.84 20.61
N ASN A 43 -11.37 1.56 20.92
CA ASN A 43 -12.27 0.79 21.77
C ASN A 43 -12.37 1.31 23.21
N SER A 44 -11.29 1.89 23.75
CA SER A 44 -11.28 2.37 25.15
C SER A 44 -11.74 3.82 25.31
N ASN A 45 -11.61 4.65 24.30
CA ASN A 45 -11.89 6.09 24.36
C ASN A 45 -13.12 6.52 23.54
N SER A 46 -13.83 5.58 22.93
CA SER A 46 -15.07 5.82 22.22
C SER A 46 -16.13 4.78 22.61
N ASP A 47 -17.39 5.10 22.38
CA ASP A 47 -18.51 4.15 22.59
C ASP A 47 -18.59 3.08 21.47
N ILE A 48 -17.57 3.01 20.61
CA ILE A 48 -17.50 2.05 19.50
C ILE A 48 -16.99 0.72 20.03
N GLY A 49 -17.84 -0.30 19.96
CA GLY A 49 -17.49 -1.64 20.39
C GLY A 49 -16.43 -2.30 19.49
N ILE A 50 -15.64 -3.22 20.06
CA ILE A 50 -14.59 -3.97 19.34
C ILE A 50 -15.12 -4.66 18.08
N VAL A 51 -16.40 -5.06 18.08
CA VAL A 51 -17.07 -5.74 16.94
C VAL A 51 -17.13 -4.81 15.72
N ALA A 52 -17.52 -3.54 15.91
CA ALA A 52 -17.60 -2.56 14.83
C ALA A 52 -16.20 -2.22 14.27
N ILE A 53 -15.20 -2.10 15.13
CA ILE A 53 -13.81 -1.85 14.73
C ILE A 53 -13.28 -3.02 13.90
N THR A 54 -13.46 -4.25 14.37
CA THR A 54 -13.00 -5.45 13.65
C THR A 54 -13.74 -5.67 12.36
N LEU A 55 -15.04 -5.33 12.29
CA LEU A 55 -15.83 -5.36 11.06
C LEU A 55 -15.27 -4.36 10.04
N ALA A 56 -14.96 -3.13 10.45
CA ALA A 56 -14.35 -2.13 9.57
C ALA A 56 -13.00 -2.63 9.01
N LEU A 57 -12.17 -3.27 9.85
CA LEU A 57 -10.89 -3.86 9.42
C LEU A 57 -11.10 -5.05 8.47
N ALA A 58 -12.11 -5.89 8.70
CA ALA A 58 -12.44 -7.01 7.82
C ALA A 58 -12.91 -6.53 6.44
N ILE A 59 -13.79 -5.52 6.40
CA ILE A 59 -14.19 -4.83 5.16
C ILE A 59 -12.97 -4.24 4.49
N GLY A 60 -12.05 -3.66 5.26
CA GLY A 60 -10.80 -3.12 4.76
C GLY A 60 -9.91 -4.17 4.10
N GLN A 61 -9.80 -5.35 4.69
CA GLN A 61 -9.02 -6.45 4.10
C GLN A 61 -9.60 -6.89 2.76
N PHE A 62 -10.94 -7.01 2.68
CA PHE A 62 -11.62 -7.34 1.44
C PHE A 62 -11.45 -6.25 0.37
N SER A 63 -11.67 -4.98 0.75
CA SER A 63 -11.53 -3.82 -0.14
C SER A 63 -10.11 -3.67 -0.68
N TRP A 64 -9.11 -3.91 0.17
CA TRP A 64 -7.70 -3.91 -0.22
C TRP A 64 -7.38 -4.97 -1.28
N GLY A 65 -7.86 -6.20 -1.07
CA GLY A 65 -7.68 -7.28 -2.05
C GLY A 65 -8.38 -7.00 -3.37
N LEU A 66 -9.63 -6.52 -3.29
CA LEU A 66 -10.43 -6.18 -4.46
C LEU A 66 -9.87 -5.00 -5.27
N ALA A 67 -9.30 -4.01 -4.61
CA ALA A 67 -8.71 -2.83 -5.26
C ALA A 67 -7.52 -3.18 -6.18
N GLN A 68 -6.75 -4.22 -5.87
CA GLN A 68 -5.50 -4.54 -6.58
C GLN A 68 -5.70 -4.90 -8.06
N PRO A 69 -6.61 -5.82 -8.46
CA PRO A 69 -6.83 -6.12 -9.88
C PRO A 69 -7.37 -4.92 -10.65
N PHE A 70 -8.27 -4.13 -10.04
CA PHE A 70 -8.78 -2.90 -10.67
C PHE A 70 -7.68 -1.86 -10.84
N ALA A 71 -6.83 -1.68 -9.83
CA ALA A 71 -5.70 -0.76 -9.90
C ALA A 71 -4.69 -1.19 -10.98
N GLY A 72 -4.44 -2.49 -11.13
CA GLY A 72 -3.64 -3.03 -12.23
C GLY A 72 -4.21 -2.66 -13.59
N PHE A 73 -5.49 -2.94 -13.82
CA PHE A 73 -6.18 -2.59 -15.06
C PHE A 73 -6.17 -1.07 -15.34
N LEU A 74 -6.44 -0.25 -14.34
CA LEU A 74 -6.37 1.21 -14.48
C LEU A 74 -4.95 1.70 -14.78
N SER A 75 -3.96 1.07 -14.15
CA SER A 75 -2.54 1.38 -14.37
C SER A 75 -2.11 1.11 -15.82
N ASP A 76 -2.59 0.02 -16.41
CA ASP A 76 -2.31 -0.31 -17.80
C ASP A 76 -2.98 0.69 -18.77
N ARG A 77 -4.17 1.19 -18.40
CA ARG A 77 -4.95 2.10 -19.27
C ARG A 77 -4.54 3.56 -19.13
N PHE A 78 -4.30 4.06 -17.92
CA PHE A 78 -4.09 5.48 -17.64
C PHE A 78 -2.65 5.82 -17.23
N GLY A 79 -1.83 4.81 -17.08
CA GLY A 79 -0.45 4.89 -16.60
C GLY A 79 -0.33 4.80 -15.08
N PRO A 80 0.73 4.15 -14.59
CA PRO A 80 0.89 3.85 -13.16
C PRO A 80 1.01 5.09 -12.27
N ALA A 81 1.64 6.16 -12.76
CA ALA A 81 1.86 7.36 -11.94
C ALA A 81 0.55 8.01 -11.49
N LYS A 82 -0.44 8.13 -12.39
CA LYS A 82 -1.75 8.72 -12.07
C LYS A 82 -2.51 7.87 -11.07
N VAL A 83 -2.48 6.56 -11.28
CA VAL A 83 -3.17 5.58 -10.41
C VAL A 83 -2.55 5.59 -9.01
N LEU A 84 -1.22 5.61 -8.90
CA LEU A 84 -0.52 5.70 -7.63
C LEU A 84 -0.83 7.00 -6.87
N VAL A 85 -0.90 8.14 -7.57
CA VAL A 85 -1.27 9.43 -6.95
C VAL A 85 -2.68 9.36 -6.37
N VAL A 86 -3.64 8.80 -7.10
CA VAL A 86 -5.00 8.59 -6.59
C VAL A 86 -5.00 7.68 -5.36
N GLY A 87 -4.26 6.57 -5.40
CA GLY A 87 -4.14 5.67 -4.25
C GLY A 87 -3.56 6.33 -3.02
N LEU A 88 -2.47 7.09 -3.17
CA LEU A 88 -1.84 7.83 -2.08
C LEU A 88 -2.75 8.94 -1.54
N PHE A 89 -3.51 9.61 -2.41
CA PHE A 89 -4.49 10.60 -1.99
C PHE A 89 -5.61 9.98 -1.16
N LEU A 90 -6.18 8.86 -1.58
CA LEU A 90 -7.19 8.13 -0.82
C LEU A 90 -6.67 7.66 0.54
N LEU A 91 -5.44 7.14 0.58
CA LEU A 91 -4.78 6.72 1.82
C LEU A 91 -4.62 7.92 2.78
N ALA A 92 -4.10 9.04 2.29
CA ALA A 92 -3.90 10.24 3.08
C ALA A 92 -5.23 10.82 3.58
N LEU A 93 -6.24 10.90 2.71
CA LEU A 93 -7.58 11.38 3.05
C LEU A 93 -8.23 10.49 4.11
N GLY A 94 -8.21 9.18 3.93
CA GLY A 94 -8.74 8.24 4.91
C GLY A 94 -8.05 8.34 6.27
N SER A 95 -6.72 8.46 6.27
CA SER A 95 -5.95 8.64 7.51
C SER A 95 -6.28 9.96 8.22
N ALA A 96 -6.43 11.05 7.46
CA ALA A 96 -6.79 12.36 8.00
C ALA A 96 -8.23 12.43 8.54
N LEU A 97 -9.16 11.70 7.91
CA LEU A 97 -10.57 11.68 8.30
C LEU A 97 -10.85 10.75 9.49
N THR A 98 -10.05 9.73 9.71
CA THR A 98 -10.29 8.72 10.75
C THR A 98 -10.55 9.33 12.14
N PRO A 99 -9.78 10.33 12.64
CA PRO A 99 -10.03 10.93 13.96
C PRO A 99 -11.36 11.66 14.07
N PHE A 100 -11.93 12.11 12.95
CA PHE A 100 -13.20 12.85 12.89
C PHE A 100 -14.40 11.95 12.63
N MET A 101 -14.17 10.69 12.26
CA MET A 101 -15.21 9.74 11.87
C MET A 101 -15.31 8.57 12.89
N LEU A 102 -15.32 8.92 14.19
CA LEU A 102 -15.45 7.94 15.27
C LEU A 102 -16.93 7.53 15.46
N SER A 103 -17.42 6.75 14.51
CA SER A 103 -18.70 6.04 14.54
C SER A 103 -18.55 4.73 13.77
N ASP A 104 -19.44 3.77 13.98
CA ASP A 104 -19.39 2.45 13.30
C ASP A 104 -19.31 2.61 11.78
N PHE A 105 -20.18 3.45 11.23
CA PHE A 105 -20.19 3.71 9.79
C PHE A 105 -19.00 4.57 9.33
N GLY A 106 -18.57 5.51 10.15
CA GLY A 106 -17.41 6.35 9.89
C GLY A 106 -16.12 5.55 9.78
N LEU A 107 -15.90 4.56 10.65
CA LEU A 107 -14.75 3.66 10.59
C LEU A 107 -14.79 2.76 9.34
N ILE A 108 -15.96 2.31 8.93
CA ILE A 108 -16.09 1.55 7.68
C ILE A 108 -15.66 2.40 6.49
N ILE A 109 -16.05 3.67 6.43
CA ILE A 109 -15.66 4.56 5.33
C ILE A 109 -14.16 4.87 5.40
N SER A 110 -13.64 5.30 6.55
CA SER A 110 -12.25 5.75 6.66
C SER A 110 -11.26 4.59 6.62
N LEU A 111 -11.37 3.61 7.52
CA LEU A 111 -10.47 2.45 7.59
C LEU A 111 -10.82 1.39 6.55
N GLY A 112 -12.11 1.05 6.45
CA GLY A 112 -12.59 -0.03 5.61
C GLY A 112 -12.48 0.27 4.12
N LEU A 113 -12.76 1.49 3.69
CA LEU A 113 -12.77 1.84 2.27
C LEU A 113 -11.60 2.73 1.88
N LEU A 114 -11.50 3.95 2.41
CA LEU A 114 -10.53 4.94 1.91
C LEU A 114 -9.08 4.48 2.09
N ILE A 115 -8.68 4.12 3.31
CA ILE A 115 -7.30 3.67 3.59
C ILE A 115 -7.02 2.37 2.87
N SER A 116 -7.96 1.44 2.90
CA SER A 116 -7.75 0.10 2.36
C SER A 116 -7.69 0.09 0.85
N ILE A 117 -8.59 0.79 0.16
CA ILE A 117 -8.55 0.97 -1.31
C ILE A 117 -7.28 1.74 -1.69
N GLY A 118 -6.97 2.84 -1.00
CA GLY A 118 -5.77 3.63 -1.25
C GLY A 118 -4.47 2.82 -1.14
N SER A 119 -4.35 2.02 -0.07
CA SER A 119 -3.20 1.12 0.09
C SER A 119 -3.18 -0.04 -0.92
N GLY A 120 -4.34 -0.52 -1.36
CA GLY A 120 -4.48 -1.54 -2.40
C GLY A 120 -4.01 -1.03 -3.77
N ILE A 121 -4.36 0.21 -4.10
CA ILE A 121 -3.90 0.90 -5.33
C ILE A 121 -2.37 1.12 -5.29
N GLY A 122 -1.83 1.55 -4.15
CA GLY A 122 -0.39 1.66 -3.92
C GLY A 122 0.30 0.33 -3.63
N GLY A 123 -0.36 -0.77 -3.92
CA GLY A 123 0.08 -2.12 -3.60
C GLY A 123 1.11 -2.70 -4.59
N PHE A 124 1.52 -3.92 -4.29
CA PHE A 124 2.59 -4.63 -4.96
C PHE A 124 2.35 -4.81 -6.47
N SER A 125 1.11 -5.09 -6.89
CA SER A 125 0.77 -5.35 -8.29
C SER A 125 1.07 -4.17 -9.21
N VAL A 126 0.62 -2.97 -8.83
CA VAL A 126 0.83 -1.74 -9.62
C VAL A 126 2.31 -1.35 -9.64
N LEU A 127 2.99 -1.44 -8.49
CA LEU A 127 4.39 -1.06 -8.36
C LEU A 127 5.32 -1.97 -9.16
N ILE A 128 5.07 -3.30 -9.14
CA ILE A 128 5.83 -4.24 -9.97
C ILE A 128 5.56 -4.02 -11.45
N GLY A 129 4.30 -3.88 -11.85
CA GLY A 129 3.94 -3.60 -13.25
C GLY A 129 4.61 -2.33 -13.76
N ALA A 130 4.52 -1.25 -12.99
CA ALA A 130 5.15 0.04 -13.30
C ALA A 130 6.67 -0.03 -13.42
N THR A 131 7.31 -0.78 -12.52
CA THR A 131 8.76 -0.98 -12.53
C THR A 131 9.18 -1.85 -13.70
N ALA A 132 8.48 -2.96 -13.97
CA ALA A 132 8.79 -3.88 -15.04
C ALA A 132 8.71 -3.25 -16.43
N GLN A 133 7.90 -2.21 -16.63
CA GLN A 133 7.82 -1.45 -17.87
C GLN A 133 9.03 -0.53 -18.10
N ARG A 134 9.80 -0.23 -17.06
CA ARG A 134 10.88 0.78 -17.08
C ARG A 134 12.29 0.21 -16.92
N ILE A 135 12.40 -1.08 -16.67
CA ILE A 135 13.69 -1.74 -16.43
C ILE A 135 13.87 -2.95 -17.36
N PRO A 136 15.13 -3.36 -17.65
CA PRO A 136 15.42 -4.54 -18.44
C PRO A 136 14.81 -5.81 -17.83
N ALA A 137 14.50 -6.79 -18.69
CA ALA A 137 13.85 -8.04 -18.27
C ALA A 137 14.67 -8.80 -17.21
N GLU A 138 16.00 -8.78 -17.32
CA GLU A 138 16.92 -9.43 -16.40
C GLU A 138 16.92 -8.81 -14.99
N ALA A 139 16.53 -7.53 -14.88
CA ALA A 139 16.46 -6.80 -13.61
C ALA A 139 15.11 -6.96 -12.89
N ARG A 140 14.07 -7.44 -13.56
CA ARG A 140 12.69 -7.52 -13.01
C ARG A 140 12.58 -8.39 -11.78
N GLY A 141 13.21 -9.56 -11.78
CA GLY A 141 13.21 -10.47 -10.63
C GLY A 141 13.86 -9.84 -9.39
N PRO A 142 15.12 -9.39 -9.46
CA PRO A 142 15.78 -8.67 -8.36
C PRO A 142 15.02 -7.41 -7.91
N ALA A 143 14.49 -6.62 -8.83
CA ALA A 143 13.69 -5.43 -8.50
C ALA A 143 12.43 -5.79 -7.71
N SER A 144 11.72 -6.85 -8.10
CA SER A 144 10.56 -7.36 -7.36
C SER A 144 10.92 -7.77 -5.93
N GLY A 145 12.08 -8.38 -5.74
CA GLY A 145 12.61 -8.72 -4.41
C GLY A 145 12.87 -7.48 -3.55
N VAL A 146 13.49 -6.44 -4.11
CA VAL A 146 13.76 -5.17 -3.41
C VAL A 146 12.46 -4.45 -3.05
N ILE A 147 11.49 -4.41 -3.97
CA ILE A 147 10.18 -3.80 -3.73
C ILE A 147 9.47 -4.52 -2.58
N ASN A 148 9.47 -5.86 -2.60
CA ASN A 148 8.84 -6.65 -1.55
C ASN A 148 9.54 -6.48 -0.19
N ALA A 149 10.87 -6.40 -0.19
CA ALA A 149 11.64 -6.09 1.03
C ALA A 149 11.26 -4.73 1.61
N GLY A 150 11.03 -3.71 0.77
CA GLY A 150 10.49 -2.42 1.19
C GLY A 150 9.15 -2.55 1.90
N GLY A 151 8.21 -3.32 1.31
CA GLY A 151 6.91 -3.60 1.94
C GLY A 151 7.05 -4.30 3.31
N SER A 152 7.92 -5.30 3.41
CA SER A 152 8.19 -6.02 4.66
C SER A 152 8.81 -5.11 5.73
N LEU A 153 9.72 -4.21 5.33
CA LEU A 153 10.27 -3.20 6.23
C LEU A 153 9.19 -2.24 6.73
N GLY A 154 8.28 -1.81 5.85
CA GLY A 154 7.14 -0.98 6.24
C GLY A 154 6.25 -1.67 7.26
N GLN A 155 5.93 -2.93 7.06
CA GLN A 155 5.15 -3.73 8.01
C GLN A 155 5.88 -3.87 9.36
N PHE A 156 7.19 -4.11 9.33
CA PHE A 156 8.00 -4.24 10.55
C PHE A 156 8.05 -2.93 11.34
N ILE A 157 8.24 -1.80 10.68
CA ILE A 157 8.29 -0.46 11.32
C ILE A 157 6.89 -0.06 11.83
N GLY A 158 5.83 -0.40 11.09
CA GLY A 158 4.45 -0.09 11.45
C GLY A 158 3.79 -1.10 12.39
N ALA A 159 4.47 -2.18 12.73
CA ALA A 159 3.95 -3.17 13.68
C ALA A 159 3.93 -2.61 15.12
N PRO A 160 2.87 -2.94 15.90
CA PRO A 160 2.81 -2.61 17.33
C PRO A 160 3.84 -3.37 18.14
#